data_f5391e2efa423bb95df09ea07634201a
#
_entry.id   f5391e2efa423bb95df09ea07634201a
#
_cell.length_a   1.000
_cell.length_b   1.000
_cell.length_c   1.000
_cell.angle_alpha   90.00
_cell.angle_beta   90.00
_cell.angle_gamma   90.00
#
_symmetry.space_group_name_H-M   'P 1'
#
loop_
_entity.id
_entity.type
_entity.pdbx_description
1 polymer ?
#
loop_
_entity_poly.entity_id
_entity_poly.type
_entity_poly.pdbx_seq_one_letter_code
_entity_poly.pdbx_strand_id
1 'polypeptide(L)'
;MEIAILGLGCFWGPEIKFSKLDGVIKTEVGYCGGHNAQTNYKEVCTGTTNHAEVVKLDFDPKVISYDKILEYFFEIHDPTTLNSQGPDFGTQYRSEIFYLNDQQKITAEKMIEKENVKLSGKVVTKTSLVKNYCPAEEYHQRYLEKR
;
A
#
# COMPACT_ATOMS: atom_id res chain seq x y z
N MET A 1 14.00 -5.88 -11.89
CA MET A 1 12.90 -5.91 -10.90
C MET A 1 12.78 -4.58 -10.19
N GLU A 2 11.55 -4.13 -10.01
CA GLU A 2 11.27 -2.95 -9.22
C GLU A 2 10.38 -3.31 -8.03
N ILE A 3 10.32 -2.40 -7.06
CA ILE A 3 9.54 -2.60 -5.84
C ILE A 3 8.50 -1.49 -5.72
N ALA A 4 7.26 -1.86 -5.35
CA ALA A 4 6.21 -0.92 -4.99
C ALA A 4 5.73 -1.24 -3.58
N ILE A 5 5.49 -0.21 -2.76
CA ILE A 5 4.98 -0.37 -1.39
C ILE A 5 3.74 0.49 -1.24
N LEU A 6 2.60 -0.14 -0.97
CA LEU A 6 1.28 0.48 -1.05
C LEU A 6 0.44 0.18 0.18
N GLY A 7 -0.14 1.22 0.78
CA GLY A 7 -1.09 1.10 1.89
C GLY A 7 -2.51 1.38 1.41
N LEU A 8 -3.41 0.43 1.60
CA LEU A 8 -4.79 0.55 1.15
C LEU A 8 -5.78 -0.22 2.06
N GLY A 9 -5.57 -0.14 3.36
CA GLY A 9 -6.41 -0.82 4.33
C GLY A 9 -5.79 -2.11 4.81
N CYS A 10 -6.62 -3.03 5.31
CA CYS A 10 -6.13 -4.35 5.74
C CYS A 10 -5.41 -5.05 4.58
N PHE A 11 -4.21 -5.51 4.82
CA PHE A 11 -3.33 -6.02 3.75
C PHE A 11 -3.65 -7.44 3.25
N TRP A 12 -4.58 -8.14 3.88
CA TRP A 12 -4.92 -9.53 3.47
C TRP A 12 -5.55 -9.58 2.06
N GLY A 13 -6.58 -8.77 1.82
CA GLY A 13 -7.26 -8.73 0.53
C GLY A 13 -6.40 -8.16 -0.60
N PRO A 14 -5.78 -7.00 -0.39
CA PRO A 14 -4.88 -6.44 -1.39
C PRO A 14 -3.74 -7.37 -1.79
N GLU A 15 -3.14 -8.10 -0.88
CA GLU A 15 -2.06 -9.01 -1.23
C GLU A 15 -2.50 -10.04 -2.27
N ILE A 16 -3.63 -10.71 -2.04
CA ILE A 16 -4.08 -11.74 -2.99
C ILE A 16 -4.48 -11.13 -4.33
N LYS A 17 -5.06 -9.92 -4.33
CA LYS A 17 -5.44 -9.24 -5.56
C LYS A 17 -4.21 -8.86 -6.39
N PHE A 18 -3.20 -8.25 -5.77
CA PHE A 18 -1.98 -7.88 -6.48
C PHE A 18 -1.21 -9.11 -6.97
N SER A 19 -1.23 -10.20 -6.22
CA SER A 19 -0.52 -11.42 -6.60
C SER A 19 -1.03 -12.02 -7.93
N LYS A 20 -2.24 -11.66 -8.33
CA LYS A 20 -2.85 -12.14 -9.57
C LYS A 20 -2.55 -11.29 -10.79
N LEU A 21 -1.88 -10.15 -10.62
CA LEU A 21 -1.51 -9.30 -11.75
C LEU A 21 -0.31 -9.88 -12.50
N ASP A 22 -0.42 -9.94 -13.82
CA ASP A 22 0.72 -10.32 -14.66
C ASP A 22 1.86 -9.32 -14.45
N GLY A 23 3.05 -9.83 -14.20
CA GLY A 23 4.22 -9.01 -13.94
C GLY A 23 4.56 -8.84 -12.47
N VAL A 24 3.61 -9.11 -11.57
CA VAL A 24 3.90 -9.15 -10.12
C VAL A 24 4.49 -10.53 -9.81
N ILE A 25 5.75 -10.53 -9.39
CA ILE A 25 6.51 -11.76 -9.20
C ILE A 25 6.40 -12.25 -7.75
N LYS A 26 6.38 -11.32 -6.80
CA LYS A 26 6.37 -11.64 -5.38
C LYS A 26 5.59 -10.58 -4.62
N THR A 27 4.86 -11.02 -3.59
CA THR A 27 4.18 -10.12 -2.65
C THR A 27 4.67 -10.40 -1.23
N GLU A 28 4.67 -9.35 -0.41
CA GLU A 28 4.96 -9.45 1.01
C GLU A 28 4.12 -8.41 1.72
N VAL A 29 3.46 -8.76 2.81
CA VAL A 29 2.76 -7.77 3.61
C VAL A 29 3.63 -7.29 4.76
N GLY A 30 3.45 -6.04 5.17
CA GLY A 30 4.27 -5.45 6.19
C GLY A 30 3.69 -4.15 6.72
N TYR A 31 4.54 -3.43 7.45
CA TYR A 31 4.20 -2.16 8.08
C TYR A 31 5.22 -1.10 7.64
N CYS A 32 4.77 0.10 7.37
CA CYS A 32 5.66 1.14 6.83
C CYS A 32 5.22 2.53 7.27
N GLY A 33 6.18 3.45 7.32
CA GLY A 33 5.92 4.86 7.57
C GLY A 33 5.78 5.26 9.03
N GLY A 34 5.97 4.33 9.95
CA GLY A 34 5.85 4.62 11.37
C GLY A 34 7.15 5.09 12.01
N HIS A 35 7.14 5.18 13.35
CA HIS A 35 8.23 5.77 14.11
C HIS A 35 9.40 4.81 14.36
N ASN A 36 9.13 3.51 14.36
CA ASN A 36 10.12 2.49 14.71
C ASN A 36 10.52 1.66 13.51
N ALA A 37 11.80 1.27 13.43
CA ALA A 37 12.30 0.40 12.37
C ALA A 37 11.71 -1.01 12.46
N GLN A 38 11.34 -1.44 13.66
CA GLN A 38 10.71 -2.74 13.88
C GLN A 38 9.43 -2.59 14.67
N THR A 39 8.42 -3.38 14.34
CA THR A 39 7.12 -3.36 14.99
C THR A 39 6.44 -4.70 14.78
N ASN A 40 5.24 -4.85 15.36
CA ASN A 40 4.40 -6.03 15.19
C ASN A 40 2.93 -5.60 15.08
N TYR A 41 2.08 -6.55 14.70
CA TYR A 41 0.66 -6.28 14.48
C TYR A 41 -0.02 -5.67 15.71
N LYS A 42 0.29 -6.20 16.89
CA LYS A 42 -0.29 -5.71 18.15
C LYS A 42 0.01 -4.24 18.39
N GLU A 43 1.28 -3.84 18.20
CA GLU A 43 1.69 -2.44 18.36
C GLU A 43 1.09 -1.54 17.30
N VAL A 44 1.06 -1.99 16.04
CA VAL A 44 0.49 -1.23 14.93
C VAL A 44 -0.99 -0.95 15.18
N CYS A 45 -1.73 -1.93 15.67
CA CYS A 45 -3.16 -1.79 15.94
C CYS A 45 -3.47 -0.80 17.06
N THR A 46 -2.52 -0.47 17.93
CA THR A 46 -2.72 0.58 18.94
C THR A 46 -2.72 1.97 18.34
N GLY A 47 -2.19 2.13 17.12
CA GLY A 47 -2.04 3.42 16.48
C GLY A 47 -0.85 4.24 16.98
N THR A 48 -0.14 3.76 18.00
CA THR A 48 0.98 4.51 18.61
C THR A 48 2.24 4.52 17.78
N THR A 49 2.43 3.53 16.90
CA THR A 49 3.62 3.46 16.04
C THR A 49 3.46 4.29 14.77
N ASN A 50 2.24 4.66 14.43
CA ASN A 50 1.88 5.37 13.19
C ASN A 50 2.28 4.63 11.91
N HIS A 51 2.47 3.32 11.97
CA HIS A 51 2.71 2.50 10.77
C HIS A 51 1.42 2.25 10.02
N ALA A 52 1.52 2.19 8.67
CA ALA A 52 0.44 1.69 7.83
C ALA A 52 0.67 0.23 7.52
N GLU A 53 -0.41 -0.55 7.41
CA GLU A 53 -0.35 -1.88 6.81
C GLU A 53 -0.14 -1.70 5.31
N VAL A 54 0.85 -2.38 4.75
CA VAL A 54 1.22 -2.22 3.35
C VAL A 54 1.42 -3.57 2.67
N VAL A 55 1.30 -3.55 1.33
CA VAL A 55 1.72 -4.65 0.46
C VAL A 55 2.97 -4.20 -0.26
N LYS A 56 4.02 -4.99 -0.19
CA LYS A 56 5.25 -4.79 -0.94
C LYS A 56 5.24 -5.73 -2.13
N LEU A 57 5.42 -5.18 -3.32
CA LEU A 57 5.40 -5.93 -4.57
C LEU A 57 6.77 -5.90 -5.22
N ASP A 58 7.25 -7.07 -5.65
CA ASP A 58 8.35 -7.16 -6.59
C ASP A 58 7.71 -7.35 -7.97
N PHE A 59 7.98 -6.48 -8.92
CA PHE A 59 7.35 -6.56 -10.24
C PHE A 59 8.36 -6.36 -11.36
N ASP A 60 8.02 -6.94 -12.53
CA ASP A 60 8.83 -6.81 -13.73
C ASP A 60 8.30 -5.61 -14.54
N PRO A 61 9.06 -4.51 -14.62
CA PRO A 61 8.60 -3.31 -15.33
C PRO A 61 8.45 -3.50 -16.84
N LYS A 62 8.96 -4.60 -17.39
CA LYS A 62 8.75 -4.95 -18.79
C LYS A 62 7.37 -5.55 -19.04
N VAL A 63 6.74 -6.10 -18.00
CA VAL A 63 5.42 -6.72 -18.08
C VAL A 63 4.34 -5.79 -17.57
N ILE A 64 4.58 -5.13 -16.44
CA ILE A 64 3.63 -4.18 -15.85
C ILE A 64 4.38 -2.93 -15.38
N SER A 65 3.86 -1.75 -15.72
CA SER A 65 4.47 -0.49 -15.30
C SER A 65 4.02 -0.11 -13.90
N TYR A 66 4.78 0.77 -13.26
CA TYR A 66 4.38 1.36 -11.97
C TYR A 66 3.04 2.09 -12.09
N ASP A 67 2.81 2.78 -13.21
CA ASP A 67 1.55 3.46 -13.51
C ASP A 67 0.36 2.49 -13.44
N LYS A 68 0.50 1.32 -14.06
CA LYS A 68 -0.55 0.30 -14.06
C LYS A 68 -0.81 -0.26 -12.67
N ILE A 69 0.25 -0.44 -11.89
CA ILE A 69 0.12 -0.88 -10.50
C ILE A 69 -0.68 0.17 -9.71
N LEU A 70 -0.40 1.45 -9.89
CA LEU A 70 -1.13 2.51 -9.20
C LEU A 70 -2.57 2.65 -9.69
N GLU A 71 -2.83 2.44 -10.98
CA GLU A 71 -4.21 2.39 -11.48
C GLU A 71 -5.01 1.32 -10.75
N TYR A 72 -4.44 0.12 -10.63
CA TYR A 72 -5.09 -0.98 -9.92
C TYR A 72 -5.26 -0.68 -8.43
N PHE A 73 -4.26 -0.06 -7.81
CA PHE A 73 -4.31 0.40 -6.43
C PHE A 73 -5.57 1.26 -6.19
N PHE A 74 -5.82 2.23 -7.06
CA PHE A 74 -7.00 3.09 -6.93
C PHE A 74 -8.31 2.38 -7.26
N GLU A 75 -8.27 1.32 -8.06
CA GLU A 75 -9.47 0.54 -8.41
C GLU A 75 -9.95 -0.34 -7.26
N ILE A 76 -9.04 -0.86 -6.44
CA ILE A 76 -9.38 -1.89 -5.46
C ILE A 76 -9.62 -1.37 -4.04
N HIS A 77 -9.58 -0.06 -3.83
CA HIS A 77 -9.91 0.51 -2.53
C HIS A 77 -10.53 1.90 -2.70
N ASP A 78 -11.10 2.43 -1.62
CA ASP A 78 -11.66 3.77 -1.61
C ASP A 78 -10.61 4.77 -1.13
N PRO A 79 -10.06 5.61 -2.03
CA PRO A 79 -9.03 6.57 -1.66
C PRO A 79 -9.58 7.85 -1.04
N THR A 80 -10.87 7.91 -0.73
CA THR A 80 -11.52 9.12 -0.21
C THR A 80 -11.83 9.07 1.29
N THR A 81 -11.52 7.96 1.96
CA THR A 81 -11.79 7.78 3.39
C THR A 81 -10.52 7.96 4.20
N LEU A 82 -10.47 9.03 4.99
CA LEU A 82 -9.27 9.35 5.77
C LEU A 82 -9.07 8.33 6.89
N ASN A 83 -7.87 7.73 6.94
CA ASN A 83 -7.49 6.76 7.96
C ASN A 83 -8.51 5.65 8.18
N SER A 84 -9.17 5.23 7.10
CA SER A 84 -10.13 4.14 7.19
C SER A 84 -10.31 3.47 5.84
N GLN A 85 -10.77 2.22 5.87
CA GLN A 85 -11.12 1.49 4.66
C GLN A 85 -12.24 0.51 5.03
N GLY A 86 -13.45 0.77 4.49
CA GLY A 86 -14.61 -0.03 4.83
C GLY A 86 -14.89 0.00 6.34
N PRO A 87 -15.01 -1.18 6.98
CA PRO A 87 -15.27 -1.24 8.42
C PRO A 87 -14.02 -1.01 9.29
N ASP A 88 -12.84 -0.91 8.69
CA ASP A 88 -11.58 -0.78 9.41
C ASP A 88 -11.21 0.68 9.62
N PHE A 89 -10.99 1.09 10.86
CA PHE A 89 -10.64 2.47 11.24
C PHE A 89 -9.30 2.51 11.94
N GLY A 90 -8.52 3.53 11.65
CA GLY A 90 -7.23 3.79 12.28
C GLY A 90 -6.18 4.19 11.26
N THR A 91 -5.11 4.84 11.72
CA THR A 91 -4.03 5.29 10.84
C THR A 91 -3.35 4.13 10.12
N GLN A 92 -3.38 2.93 10.69
CA GLN A 92 -2.80 1.74 10.06
C GLN A 92 -3.54 1.34 8.78
N TYR A 93 -4.76 1.80 8.57
CA TYR A 93 -5.56 1.48 7.38
C TYR A 93 -5.62 2.61 6.37
N ARG A 94 -4.76 3.62 6.49
CA ARG A 94 -4.75 4.77 5.61
C ARG A 94 -4.29 4.42 4.19
N SER A 95 -4.79 5.18 3.23
CA SER A 95 -4.36 5.10 1.83
C SER A 95 -3.06 5.88 1.67
N GLU A 96 -1.98 5.20 1.31
CA GLU A 96 -0.68 5.84 1.15
C GLU A 96 0.19 5.10 0.15
N ILE A 97 0.93 5.87 -0.66
CA ILE A 97 1.91 5.34 -1.60
C ILE A 97 3.29 5.69 -1.05
N PHE A 98 4.09 4.66 -0.75
CA PHE A 98 5.46 4.85 -0.27
C PHE A 98 6.41 4.70 -1.45
N TYR A 99 6.96 5.80 -1.95
CA TYR A 99 7.87 5.76 -3.09
C TYR A 99 9.30 5.46 -2.64
N LEU A 100 10.04 4.78 -3.53
CA LEU A 100 11.41 4.38 -3.26
C LEU A 100 12.43 5.26 -3.99
N ASN A 101 11.96 6.06 -4.97
CA ASN A 101 12.81 6.96 -5.75
C ASN A 101 11.98 8.10 -6.33
N ASP A 102 12.66 9.08 -6.93
CA ASP A 102 12.01 10.30 -7.45
C ASP A 102 11.06 10.00 -8.60
N GLN A 103 11.36 9.00 -9.43
CA GLN A 103 10.50 8.63 -10.55
C GLN A 103 9.16 8.11 -10.03
N GLN A 104 9.18 7.28 -9.02
CA GLN A 104 7.96 6.78 -8.39
C GLN A 104 7.18 7.93 -7.74
N LYS A 105 7.87 8.86 -7.09
CA LYS A 105 7.22 10.03 -6.49
C LYS A 105 6.45 10.84 -7.53
N ILE A 106 7.09 11.14 -8.65
CA ILE A 106 6.48 11.91 -9.73
C ILE A 106 5.26 11.18 -10.28
N THR A 107 5.39 9.89 -10.55
CA THR A 107 4.28 9.07 -11.06
C THR A 107 3.13 9.01 -10.06
N ALA A 108 3.43 8.81 -8.78
CA ALA A 108 2.41 8.75 -7.74
C ALA A 108 1.63 10.06 -7.62
N GLU A 109 2.32 11.19 -7.63
CA GLU A 109 1.70 12.51 -7.57
C GLU A 109 0.79 12.77 -8.76
N LYS A 110 1.23 12.39 -9.96
CA LYS A 110 0.41 12.49 -11.18
C LYS A 110 -0.84 11.63 -11.12
N MET A 111 -0.72 10.41 -10.60
CA MET A 111 -1.86 9.50 -10.49
C MET A 111 -2.87 10.00 -9.46
N ILE A 112 -2.42 10.54 -8.35
CA ILE A 112 -3.30 11.14 -7.34
C ILE A 112 -4.05 12.34 -7.94
N GLU A 113 -3.38 13.19 -8.69
CA GLU A 113 -3.99 14.33 -9.35
C GLU A 113 -5.07 13.87 -10.33
N LYS A 114 -4.77 12.84 -11.13
CA LYS A 114 -5.71 12.26 -12.07
C LYS A 114 -6.95 11.70 -11.38
N GLU A 115 -6.76 11.00 -10.27
CA GLU A 115 -7.88 10.47 -9.48
C GLU A 115 -8.69 11.59 -8.83
N ASN A 116 -8.03 12.66 -8.37
CA ASN A 116 -8.72 13.82 -7.81
C ASN A 116 -9.64 14.50 -8.82
N VAL A 117 -9.28 14.53 -10.09
CA VAL A 117 -10.15 15.06 -11.15
C VAL A 117 -11.43 14.22 -11.22
N LYS A 118 -11.29 12.88 -11.16
CA LYS A 118 -12.44 11.97 -11.22
C LYS A 118 -13.32 12.05 -9.97
N LEU A 119 -12.71 12.27 -8.80
CA LEU A 119 -13.37 12.18 -7.50
C LEU A 119 -13.63 13.54 -6.87
N SER A 120 -13.59 14.60 -7.67
CA SER A 120 -13.93 15.96 -7.25
C SER A 120 -13.06 16.47 -6.08
N GLY A 121 -11.77 16.15 -6.09
CA GLY A 121 -10.82 16.61 -5.09
C GLY A 121 -10.90 15.89 -3.75
N LYS A 122 -11.58 14.76 -3.68
CA LYS A 122 -11.82 14.04 -2.42
C LYS A 122 -10.77 12.99 -2.08
N VAL A 123 -9.75 12.82 -2.91
CA VAL A 123 -8.70 11.82 -2.66
C VAL A 123 -7.86 12.23 -1.46
N VAL A 124 -7.72 11.32 -0.50
CA VAL A 124 -6.91 11.56 0.72
C VAL A 124 -5.63 10.74 0.73
N THR A 125 -5.32 10.02 -0.34
CA THR A 125 -4.10 9.24 -0.49
C THR A 125 -2.88 10.14 -0.34
N LYS A 126 -1.94 9.75 0.52
CA LYS A 126 -0.68 10.47 0.71
C LYS A 126 0.45 9.79 -0.04
N THR A 127 1.50 10.56 -0.35
CA THR A 127 2.75 10.00 -0.85
C THR A 127 3.85 10.34 0.13
N SER A 128 4.72 9.37 0.40
CA SER A 128 5.85 9.56 1.32
C SER A 128 7.02 8.72 0.86
N LEU A 129 8.24 9.19 1.14
CA LEU A 129 9.43 8.37 0.95
C LEU A 129 9.34 7.16 1.88
N VAL A 130 9.69 5.98 1.37
CA VAL A 130 9.69 4.76 2.18
C VAL A 130 10.48 4.96 3.46
N LYS A 131 9.91 4.55 4.59
CA LYS A 131 10.52 4.76 5.92
C LYS A 131 10.09 3.62 6.83
N ASN A 132 11.08 3.04 7.52
CA ASN A 132 10.81 2.03 8.56
C ASN A 132 9.89 0.90 8.09
N TYR A 133 10.17 0.34 6.91
CA TYR A 133 9.45 -0.82 6.45
C TYR A 133 9.84 -2.03 7.29
N CYS A 134 8.86 -2.76 7.78
CA CYS A 134 9.06 -3.97 8.60
C CYS A 134 8.12 -5.05 8.07
N PRO A 135 8.64 -6.22 7.64
CA PRO A 135 7.76 -7.32 7.23
C PRO A 135 6.82 -7.73 8.36
N ALA A 136 5.59 -8.04 8.02
CA ALA A 136 4.63 -8.54 8.98
C ALA A 136 4.96 -9.99 9.34
N GLU A 137 4.36 -10.44 10.43
CA GLU A 137 4.52 -11.80 10.93
C GLU A 137 4.14 -12.83 9.86
N GLU A 138 4.79 -13.98 9.88
CA GLU A 138 4.58 -15.02 8.87
C GLU A 138 3.11 -15.43 8.75
N TYR A 139 2.36 -15.44 9.85
CA TYR A 139 0.95 -15.83 9.79
C TYR A 139 0.07 -14.85 9.01
N HIS A 140 0.54 -13.61 8.77
CA HIS A 140 -0.14 -12.65 7.91
C HIS A 140 0.22 -12.82 6.43
N GLN A 141 1.37 -13.43 6.13
CA GLN A 141 1.83 -13.57 4.75
C GLN A 141 0.91 -14.52 4.00
N ARG A 142 0.39 -14.05 2.86
CA ARG A 142 -0.54 -14.82 2.02
C ARG A 142 -1.71 -15.41 2.82
N TYR A 143 -2.23 -14.61 3.72
CA TYR A 143 -3.26 -15.04 4.68
C TYR A 143 -4.48 -15.67 4.01
N LEU A 144 -5.04 -15.00 2.99
CA LEU A 144 -6.22 -15.51 2.30
C LEU A 144 -5.92 -16.72 1.41
N GLU A 145 -4.68 -16.87 0.94
CA GLU A 145 -4.25 -18.04 0.18
C GLU A 145 -4.21 -19.30 1.03
N LYS A 146 -3.86 -19.14 2.30
CA LYS A 146 -3.74 -20.27 3.24
C LYS A 146 -5.08 -20.73 3.80
N ARG A 147 -6.13 -19.99 3.54
CA ARG A 147 -7.44 -20.27 4.11
C ARG A 147 -8.31 -21.12 3.23
#